data_6dc31f7f21d50b7f0523e80c45cb5ea6
#
_entry.id   6dc31f7f21d50b7f0523e80c45cb5ea6
#
_cell.length_a   1.000
_cell.length_b   1.000
_cell.length_c   1.000
_cell.angle_alpha   90.00
_cell.angle_beta   90.00
_cell.angle_gamma   90.00
#
_symmetry.space_group_name_H-M   'P 1'
#
loop_
_entity.id
_entity.type
_entity.pdbx_description
1 polymer ?
#
loop_
_entity_poly.entity_id
_entity_poly.type
_entity_poly.pdbx_seq_one_letter_code
_entity_poly.pdbx_strand_id
1 'polypeptide(L)'
;MYKRQQSFIDKYGNNNTLIVSADIENQINELDSNEKKNYMEMIGLKETGLNKLIKKGYEILDLDTYFTSGPEETRAWTIEKNCTAPKAAGEIHTDFEKGFIRAETISYDDFISNDGWVNSKNNGKMRLEGKDYIVKDGDVLNFRFNT
;
A
#
# COMPACT_ATOMS: atom_id res chain seq x y z
N MET A 1 -22.94 -19.61 -9.24
CA MET A 1 -23.17 -18.25 -8.69
C MET A 1 -24.63 -18.15 -8.25
N TYR A 2 -24.91 -17.71 -7.03
CA TYR A 2 -26.28 -17.64 -6.52
C TYR A 2 -27.04 -16.51 -7.22
N LYS A 3 -28.31 -16.76 -7.62
CA LYS A 3 -29.16 -15.78 -8.33
C LYS A 3 -29.18 -14.39 -7.68
N ARG A 4 -29.09 -14.33 -6.35
CA ARG A 4 -29.06 -13.06 -5.59
C ARG A 4 -27.76 -12.27 -5.80
N GLN A 5 -26.61 -12.95 -5.90
CA GLN A 5 -25.32 -12.28 -6.17
C GLN A 5 -25.32 -11.66 -7.57
N GLN A 6 -25.86 -12.39 -8.56
CA GLN A 6 -25.97 -11.88 -9.93
C GLN A 6 -26.82 -10.60 -9.99
N SER A 7 -27.96 -10.58 -9.29
CA SER A 7 -28.84 -9.40 -9.28
C SER A 7 -28.17 -8.15 -8.70
N PHE A 8 -27.25 -8.30 -7.73
CA PHE A 8 -26.45 -7.19 -7.20
C PHE A 8 -25.41 -6.72 -8.20
N ILE A 9 -24.71 -7.64 -8.86
CA ILE A 9 -23.74 -7.32 -9.91
C ILE A 9 -24.43 -6.57 -11.07
N ASP A 10 -25.60 -7.05 -11.49
CA ASP A 10 -26.37 -6.44 -12.58
C ASP A 10 -26.84 -5.02 -12.21
N LYS A 11 -27.16 -4.80 -10.94
CA LYS A 11 -27.63 -3.50 -10.45
C LYS A 11 -26.52 -2.48 -10.21
N TYR A 12 -25.41 -2.90 -9.63
CA TYR A 12 -24.34 -2.00 -9.15
C TYR A 12 -23.06 -2.09 -9.97
N GLY A 13 -22.96 -3.05 -10.88
CA GLY A 13 -21.76 -3.32 -11.67
C GLY A 13 -20.74 -4.20 -10.93
N ASN A 14 -19.98 -4.95 -11.70
CA ASN A 14 -18.97 -5.87 -11.16
C ASN A 14 -17.87 -5.15 -10.36
N ASN A 15 -17.48 -3.94 -10.82
CA ASN A 15 -16.45 -3.14 -10.15
C ASN A 15 -16.90 -2.56 -8.81
N ASN A 16 -18.21 -2.43 -8.56
CA ASN A 16 -18.76 -1.89 -7.33
C ASN A 16 -19.34 -2.97 -6.41
N THR A 17 -19.16 -4.23 -6.77
CA THR A 17 -19.68 -5.36 -6.00
C THR A 17 -18.53 -6.27 -5.58
N LEU A 18 -18.38 -6.48 -4.28
CA LEU A 18 -17.43 -7.41 -3.70
C LEU A 18 -18.17 -8.59 -3.07
N ILE A 19 -17.83 -9.80 -3.51
CA ILE A 19 -18.37 -11.03 -2.94
C ILE A 19 -17.36 -11.59 -1.96
N VAL A 20 -17.75 -11.72 -0.71
CA VAL A 20 -16.94 -12.27 0.38
C VAL A 20 -17.73 -13.42 1.02
N SER A 21 -17.06 -14.52 1.32
CA SER A 21 -17.60 -15.62 2.11
C SER A 21 -17.06 -15.55 3.53
N ALA A 22 -17.91 -15.19 4.49
CA ALA A 22 -17.51 -15.12 5.89
C ALA A 22 -17.01 -16.46 6.43
N ASP A 23 -17.57 -17.57 5.98
CA ASP A 23 -17.15 -18.92 6.37
C ASP A 23 -15.73 -19.25 5.87
N ILE A 24 -15.44 -18.95 4.61
CA ILE A 24 -14.08 -19.13 4.04
C ILE A 24 -13.07 -18.21 4.75
N GLU A 25 -13.42 -16.95 5.01
CA GLU A 25 -12.54 -16.03 5.74
C GLU A 25 -12.22 -16.54 7.15
N ASN A 26 -13.23 -17.09 7.83
CA ASN A 26 -13.04 -17.68 9.16
C ASN A 26 -12.09 -18.87 9.12
N GLN A 27 -12.31 -19.80 8.18
CA GLN A 27 -11.44 -20.96 7.99
C GLN A 27 -9.99 -20.54 7.69
N ILE A 28 -9.79 -19.53 6.79
CA ILE A 28 -8.47 -19.00 6.49
C ILE A 28 -7.79 -18.39 7.73
N ASN A 29 -8.54 -17.75 8.62
CA ASN A 29 -7.98 -17.11 9.81
C ASN A 29 -7.51 -18.12 10.89
N GLU A 30 -8.07 -19.35 10.91
CA GLU A 30 -7.70 -20.42 11.83
C GLU A 30 -6.43 -21.17 11.39
N LEU A 31 -5.98 -21.01 10.14
CA LEU A 31 -4.83 -21.70 9.57
C LEU A 31 -3.50 -20.95 9.81
N ASP A 32 -2.41 -21.69 9.90
CA ASP A 32 -1.08 -21.11 9.88
C ASP A 32 -0.69 -20.55 8.48
N SER A 33 0.45 -19.85 8.38
CA SER A 33 0.83 -19.17 7.15
C SER A 33 1.03 -20.09 5.94
N ASN A 34 1.52 -21.32 6.15
CA ASN A 34 1.76 -22.29 5.08
C ASN A 34 0.45 -22.97 4.66
N GLU A 35 -0.36 -23.36 5.65
CA GLU A 35 -1.68 -23.93 5.43
C GLU A 35 -2.61 -22.94 4.72
N LYS A 36 -2.57 -21.66 5.10
CA LYS A 36 -3.29 -20.55 4.44
C LYS A 36 -3.04 -20.52 2.95
N LYS A 37 -1.76 -20.53 2.57
CA LYS A 37 -1.37 -20.48 1.15
C LYS A 37 -1.90 -21.69 0.38
N ASN A 38 -1.69 -22.90 0.91
CA ASN A 38 -2.14 -24.13 0.29
C ASN A 38 -3.68 -24.19 0.17
N TYR A 39 -4.38 -23.79 1.22
CA TYR A 39 -5.85 -23.77 1.22
C TYR A 39 -6.39 -22.78 0.18
N MET A 40 -5.85 -21.56 0.13
CA MET A 40 -6.25 -20.56 -0.85
C MET A 40 -6.00 -21.02 -2.29
N GLU A 41 -4.86 -21.66 -2.57
CA GLU A 41 -4.56 -22.26 -3.87
C GLU A 41 -5.56 -23.35 -4.23
N MET A 42 -5.90 -24.24 -3.29
CA MET A 42 -6.85 -25.34 -3.48
C MET A 42 -8.26 -24.85 -3.85
N ILE A 43 -8.71 -23.75 -3.25
CA ILE A 43 -10.04 -23.16 -3.54
C ILE A 43 -9.99 -22.08 -4.65
N GLY A 44 -8.83 -21.86 -5.28
CA GLY A 44 -8.65 -20.92 -6.39
C GLY A 44 -8.72 -19.43 -5.98
N LEU A 45 -8.46 -19.10 -4.71
CA LEU A 45 -8.40 -17.72 -4.23
C LEU A 45 -6.97 -17.18 -4.32
N LYS A 46 -6.80 -16.07 -5.03
CA LYS A 46 -5.52 -15.34 -5.13
C LYS A 46 -5.25 -14.47 -3.89
N GLU A 47 -6.29 -13.97 -3.27
CA GLU A 47 -6.24 -13.13 -2.07
C GLU A 47 -7.52 -13.25 -1.25
N THR A 48 -7.45 -12.93 0.04
CA THR A 48 -8.59 -12.97 0.95
C THR A 48 -9.64 -11.91 0.60
N GLY A 49 -10.89 -12.13 1.00
CA GLY A 49 -11.95 -11.14 0.84
C GLY A 49 -11.69 -9.87 1.65
N LEU A 50 -11.05 -10.00 2.82
CA LEU A 50 -10.63 -8.86 3.63
C LEU A 50 -9.61 -7.99 2.86
N ASN A 51 -8.59 -8.58 2.23
CA ASN A 51 -7.62 -7.82 1.44
C ASN A 51 -8.28 -7.10 0.26
N LYS A 52 -9.22 -7.77 -0.44
CA LYS A 52 -10.01 -7.14 -1.51
C LYS A 52 -10.82 -5.95 -0.99
N LEU A 53 -11.43 -6.11 0.18
CA LEU A 53 -12.23 -5.04 0.80
C LEU A 53 -11.36 -3.83 1.15
N ILE A 54 -10.18 -4.07 1.75
CA ILE A 54 -9.22 -3.00 2.08
C ILE A 54 -8.79 -2.26 0.82
N LYS A 55 -8.33 -2.99 -0.20
CA LYS A 55 -7.91 -2.40 -1.49
C LYS A 55 -9.04 -1.57 -2.12
N LYS A 56 -10.27 -2.09 -2.09
CA LYS A 56 -11.42 -1.38 -2.62
C LYS A 56 -11.78 -0.14 -1.82
N GLY A 57 -11.62 -0.18 -0.50
CA GLY A 57 -11.76 0.98 0.38
C GLY A 57 -10.76 2.08 0.03
N TYR A 58 -9.49 1.75 -0.12
CA TYR A 58 -8.45 2.70 -0.55
C TYR A 58 -8.73 3.30 -1.93
N GLU A 59 -9.15 2.46 -2.90
CA GLU A 59 -9.54 2.92 -4.23
C GLU A 59 -10.69 3.92 -4.23
N ILE A 60 -11.76 3.64 -3.46
CA ILE A 60 -12.96 4.51 -3.38
C ILE A 60 -12.67 5.82 -2.66
N LEU A 61 -11.77 5.79 -1.67
CA LEU A 61 -11.37 6.96 -0.89
C LEU A 61 -10.23 7.75 -1.55
N ASP A 62 -9.76 7.34 -2.73
CA ASP A 62 -8.63 7.93 -3.42
C ASP A 62 -7.38 8.04 -2.53
N LEU A 63 -7.05 6.94 -1.85
CA LEU A 63 -5.90 6.84 -0.96
C LEU A 63 -4.76 6.03 -1.60
N ASP A 64 -3.53 6.44 -1.29
CA ASP A 64 -2.30 5.72 -1.57
C ASP A 64 -1.52 5.51 -0.27
N THR A 65 -0.52 4.63 -0.30
CA THR A 65 0.36 4.35 0.85
C THR A 65 1.80 4.57 0.46
N TYR A 66 2.57 5.26 1.30
CA TYR A 66 4.03 5.25 1.23
C TYR A 66 4.63 4.70 2.52
N PHE A 67 5.90 4.34 2.48
CA PHE A 67 6.63 3.79 3.61
C PHE A 67 7.76 4.70 4.05
N THR A 68 8.03 4.72 5.34
CA THR A 68 9.31 5.15 5.90
C THR A 68 10.00 3.94 6.50
N SER A 69 11.30 3.82 6.29
CA SER A 69 12.10 2.72 6.86
C SER A 69 13.41 3.27 7.39
N GLY A 70 13.64 3.06 8.67
CA GLY A 70 14.85 3.44 9.40
C GLY A 70 15.32 2.30 10.29
N PRO A 71 16.45 2.49 11.02
CA PRO A 71 16.98 1.47 11.92
C PRO A 71 16.04 1.09 13.07
N GLU A 72 15.23 2.04 13.51
CA GLU A 72 14.36 1.87 14.68
C GLU A 72 12.94 1.48 14.29
N GLU A 73 12.43 1.99 13.16
CA GLU A 73 11.04 1.80 12.77
C GLU A 73 10.89 1.71 11.25
N THR A 74 9.99 0.82 10.82
CA THR A 74 9.42 0.82 9.47
C THR A 74 7.91 1.03 9.61
N ARG A 75 7.38 2.03 8.89
CA ARG A 75 5.98 2.44 9.01
C ARG A 75 5.34 2.74 7.67
N ALA A 76 4.06 2.36 7.54
CA ALA A 76 3.19 2.73 6.43
C ALA A 76 2.41 4.01 6.79
N TRP A 77 2.30 4.91 5.83
CA TRP A 77 1.59 6.18 5.94
C TRP A 77 0.55 6.26 4.84
N THR A 78 -0.66 6.62 5.20
CA THR A 78 -1.76 6.80 4.23
C THR A 78 -1.82 8.26 3.79
N ILE A 79 -1.93 8.49 2.48
CA ILE A 79 -2.02 9.81 1.87
C ILE A 79 -3.17 9.82 0.84
N GLU A 80 -3.67 11.00 0.51
CA GLU A 80 -4.54 11.17 -0.65
C GLU A 80 -3.76 10.94 -1.95
N LYS A 81 -4.41 10.40 -2.96
CA LYS A 81 -3.81 10.30 -4.30
C LYS A 81 -3.38 11.65 -4.83
N ASN A 82 -2.31 11.64 -5.60
CA ASN A 82 -1.66 12.84 -6.13
C ASN A 82 -1.10 13.78 -5.04
N CYS A 83 -0.86 13.27 -3.84
CA CYS A 83 -0.20 13.99 -2.77
C CYS A 83 1.25 14.35 -3.15
N THR A 84 1.63 15.60 -2.93
CA THR A 84 3.03 16.03 -3.14
C THR A 84 3.93 15.59 -2.00
N ALA A 85 5.24 15.45 -2.25
CA ALA A 85 6.21 15.03 -1.23
C ALA A 85 6.21 15.89 0.05
N PRO A 86 6.09 17.24 0.00
CA PRO A 86 5.95 18.05 1.21
C PRO A 86 4.69 17.72 2.02
N LYS A 87 3.54 17.53 1.37
CA LYS A 87 2.29 17.17 2.04
C LYS A 87 2.38 15.77 2.66
N ALA A 88 2.97 14.81 1.94
CA ALA A 88 3.23 13.48 2.48
C ALA A 88 4.14 13.54 3.73
N ALA A 89 5.19 14.39 3.72
CA ALA A 89 6.01 14.64 4.90
C ALA A 89 5.19 15.24 6.07
N GLY A 90 4.18 16.04 5.75
CA GLY A 90 3.23 16.63 6.70
C GLY A 90 2.40 15.61 7.48
N GLU A 91 2.11 14.44 6.89
CA GLU A 91 1.42 13.34 7.57
C GLU A 91 2.24 12.76 8.74
N ILE A 92 3.57 12.90 8.68
CA ILE A 92 4.45 12.53 9.78
C ILE A 92 4.45 13.62 10.85
N HIS A 93 4.72 14.85 10.44
CA HIS A 93 4.71 16.03 11.31
C HIS A 93 4.65 17.33 10.48
N THR A 94 3.90 18.32 10.96
CA THR A 94 3.73 19.61 10.26
C THR A 94 5.04 20.36 10.00
N ASP A 95 6.06 20.17 10.84
CA ASP A 95 7.37 20.80 10.66
C ASP A 95 8.14 20.16 9.49
N PHE A 96 7.89 18.88 9.18
CA PHE A 96 8.48 18.22 8.00
C PHE A 96 7.95 18.83 6.70
N GLU A 97 6.66 19.17 6.66
CA GLU A 97 6.07 19.87 5.52
C GLU A 97 6.68 21.26 5.34
N LYS A 98 6.70 22.06 6.43
CA LYS A 98 7.20 23.44 6.40
C LYS A 98 8.69 23.52 6.05
N GLY A 99 9.50 22.64 6.66
CA GLY A 99 10.94 22.59 6.47
C GLY A 99 11.40 21.73 5.30
N PHE A 100 10.48 21.20 4.47
CA PHE A 100 10.81 20.24 3.43
C PHE A 100 11.89 20.77 2.47
N ILE A 101 12.94 19.96 2.27
CA ILE A 101 14.02 20.22 1.32
C ILE A 101 13.89 19.28 0.11
N ARG A 102 13.86 17.97 0.37
CA ARG A 102 13.78 16.91 -0.65
C ARG A 102 13.38 15.57 -0.02
N ALA A 103 12.93 14.65 -0.85
CA ALA A 103 12.71 13.26 -0.49
C ALA A 103 13.75 12.35 -1.18
N GLU A 104 14.43 11.49 -0.43
CA GLU A 104 15.14 10.34 -0.97
C GLU A 104 14.10 9.25 -1.18
N THR A 105 13.93 8.79 -2.41
CA THR A 105 12.81 7.95 -2.83
C THR A 105 13.31 6.69 -3.51
N ILE A 106 12.78 5.55 -3.12
CA ILE A 106 13.01 4.24 -3.75
C ILE A 106 11.63 3.58 -3.93
N SER A 107 11.37 2.92 -5.06
CA SER A 107 10.15 2.11 -5.20
C SER A 107 10.19 0.90 -4.26
N TYR A 108 9.03 0.43 -3.80
CA TYR A 108 8.95 -0.75 -2.94
C TYR A 108 9.69 -1.96 -3.53
N ASP A 109 9.46 -2.25 -4.82
CA ASP A 109 10.08 -3.39 -5.49
C ASP A 109 11.61 -3.29 -5.55
N ASP A 110 12.13 -2.10 -5.86
CA ASP A 110 13.58 -1.85 -5.84
C ASP A 110 14.16 -1.93 -4.42
N PHE A 111 13.42 -1.45 -3.41
CA PHE A 111 13.84 -1.50 -2.02
C PHE A 111 13.97 -2.93 -1.51
N ILE A 112 12.98 -3.78 -1.78
CA ILE A 112 12.99 -5.18 -1.37
C ILE A 112 14.03 -5.98 -2.16
N SER A 113 14.09 -5.82 -3.48
CA SER A 113 15.03 -6.58 -4.33
C SER A 113 16.50 -6.24 -4.09
N ASN A 114 16.79 -5.07 -3.53
CA ASN A 114 18.14 -4.63 -3.14
C ASN A 114 18.42 -4.73 -1.64
N ASP A 115 17.52 -5.31 -0.86
CA ASP A 115 17.71 -5.47 0.59
C ASP A 115 17.97 -4.13 1.33
N GLY A 116 17.16 -3.11 1.01
CA GLY A 116 17.11 -1.85 1.73
C GLY A 116 17.88 -0.67 1.12
N TRP A 117 18.06 0.38 1.93
CA TRP A 117 18.56 1.69 1.50
C TRP A 117 19.97 1.68 0.89
N VAL A 118 20.90 1.00 1.55
CA VAL A 118 22.33 1.06 1.18
C VAL A 118 22.56 0.46 -0.21
N ASN A 119 22.05 -0.74 -0.43
CA ASN A 119 22.22 -1.42 -1.69
C ASN A 119 21.41 -0.76 -2.82
N SER A 120 20.19 -0.31 -2.53
CA SER A 120 19.40 0.44 -3.52
C SER A 120 20.12 1.71 -3.97
N LYS A 121 20.76 2.44 -3.06
CA LYS A 121 21.57 3.62 -3.38
C LYS A 121 22.79 3.25 -4.22
N ASN A 122 23.53 2.22 -3.83
CA ASN A 122 24.72 1.76 -4.55
C ASN A 122 24.38 1.28 -5.97
N ASN A 123 23.21 0.70 -6.17
CA ASN A 123 22.68 0.23 -7.45
C ASN A 123 21.95 1.33 -8.25
N GLY A 124 22.04 2.59 -7.82
CA GLY A 124 21.46 3.75 -8.53
C GLY A 124 19.92 3.77 -8.58
N LYS A 125 19.25 3.09 -7.62
CA LYS A 125 17.80 3.01 -7.54
C LYS A 125 17.18 4.13 -6.71
N MET A 126 17.97 4.79 -5.90
CA MET A 126 17.53 5.93 -5.09
C MET A 126 17.45 7.19 -5.94
N ARG A 127 16.30 7.82 -5.94
CA ARG A 127 16.03 9.12 -6.58
C ARG A 127 16.01 10.23 -5.52
N LEU A 128 16.34 11.45 -5.95
CA LEU A 128 16.19 12.66 -5.13
C LEU A 128 15.04 13.47 -5.72
N GLU A 129 13.97 13.59 -4.99
CA GLU A 129 12.74 14.23 -5.45
C GLU A 129 12.49 15.55 -4.74
N GLY A 130 12.05 16.55 -5.50
CA GLY A 130 11.76 17.91 -5.02
C GLY A 130 10.32 18.08 -4.55
N LYS A 131 9.94 19.38 -4.36
CA LYS A 131 8.63 19.78 -3.82
C LYS A 131 7.45 19.39 -4.72
N ASP A 132 7.67 19.33 -6.02
CA ASP A 132 6.62 19.05 -7.00
C ASP A 132 6.43 17.53 -7.28
N TYR A 133 7.22 16.70 -6.62
CA TYR A 133 7.11 15.25 -6.77
C TYR A 133 5.78 14.75 -6.21
N ILE A 134 5.04 14.04 -7.05
CA ILE A 134 3.82 13.32 -6.65
C ILE A 134 4.23 11.95 -6.15
N VAL A 135 3.98 11.69 -4.87
CA VAL A 135 4.27 10.41 -4.22
C VAL A 135 3.43 9.31 -4.88
N LYS A 136 4.07 8.19 -5.15
CA LYS A 136 3.43 7.01 -5.74
C LYS A 136 3.15 5.98 -4.67
N ASP A 137 2.07 5.23 -4.87
CA ASP A 137 1.75 4.09 -4.02
C ASP A 137 2.91 3.11 -3.95
N GLY A 138 3.32 2.75 -2.73
CA GLY A 138 4.47 1.88 -2.47
C GLY A 138 5.84 2.56 -2.47
N ASP A 139 5.95 3.88 -2.64
CA ASP A 139 7.25 4.56 -2.48
C ASP A 139 7.80 4.39 -1.05
N VAL A 140 9.09 4.13 -0.93
CA VAL A 140 9.83 4.18 0.34
C VAL A 140 10.58 5.50 0.41
N LEU A 141 10.23 6.34 1.39
CA LEU A 141 10.66 7.75 1.46
C LEU A 141 11.50 8.02 2.71
N ASN A 142 12.53 8.85 2.53
CA ASN A 142 13.26 9.47 3.62
C ASN A 142 13.32 10.97 3.38
N PHE A 143 12.62 11.74 4.19
CA PHE A 143 12.49 13.18 4.04
C PHE A 143 13.69 13.92 4.66
N ARG A 144 14.21 14.89 3.92
CA ARG A 144 15.21 15.85 4.39
C ARG A 144 14.52 17.19 4.59
N PHE A 145 14.60 17.75 5.78
CA PHE A 145 13.95 18.99 6.17
C PHE A 145 14.85 19.81 7.10
N ASN A 146 14.60 21.13 7.15
CA ASN A 146 15.17 22.03 8.14
C ASN A 146 14.17 22.22 9.28
N THR A 147 14.67 22.21 10.51
CA THR A 147 13.93 22.60 11.73
C THR A 147 14.02 24.10 11.96
#